data_34318855d86bb54e4431784560ffaf67
#
_entry.id   34318855d86bb54e4431784560ffaf67
#
_cell.length_a   1.000
_cell.length_b   1.000
_cell.length_c   1.000
_cell.angle_alpha   90.00
_cell.angle_beta   90.00
_cell.angle_gamma   90.00
#
_symmetry.space_group_name_H-M   'P 1'
#
loop_
_entity.id
_entity.type
_entity.pdbx_description
1 polymer ?
#
loop_
_entity_poly.entity_id
_entity_poly.type
_entity_poly.pdbx_seq_one_letter_code
_entity_poly.pdbx_strand_id
1 'polypeptide(L)'
;LSQRLDDMYVSNSVKRQIIRSLDICTDVVKAMGCAPERIFVEMARGATESQKGKRTKSRKQQLLDLYKQVKHEDAPELLAELEAMGDAANSRLQSDKLFLYYLQLGKCAYTGQAIDLSQLLSKTYDIDHIYPQSKVQDDSILNNKVLCLSTENGEKGDHFPIKHEIREQMQPF
;
A
#
# COMPACT_ATOMS: atom_id res chain seq x y z
N LEU A 1 20.68 16.57 -21.81
CA LEU A 1 20.15 16.47 -20.43
C LEU A 1 19.41 15.16 -20.23
N SER A 2 18.60 14.70 -21.19
CA SER A 2 17.86 13.43 -21.11
C SER A 2 18.79 12.23 -20.92
N GLN A 3 19.89 12.15 -21.66
CA GLN A 3 20.89 11.09 -21.48
C GLN A 3 21.48 11.03 -20.06
N ARG A 4 21.73 12.17 -19.41
CA ARG A 4 22.22 12.20 -18.02
C ARG A 4 21.17 11.73 -17.01
N LEU A 5 19.88 11.95 -17.30
CA LEU A 5 18.79 11.47 -16.45
C LEU A 5 18.55 9.96 -16.61
N ASP A 6 18.84 9.41 -17.80
CA ASP A 6 18.73 7.98 -18.02
C ASP A 6 19.76 7.17 -17.23
N ASP A 7 20.96 7.75 -17.02
CA ASP A 7 22.02 7.17 -16.22
C ASP A 7 21.79 7.31 -14.69
N MET A 8 20.81 8.11 -14.27
CA MET A 8 20.50 8.27 -12.84
C MET A 8 19.61 7.13 -12.33
N TYR A 9 19.98 6.55 -11.20
CA TYR A 9 19.20 5.52 -10.50
C TYR A 9 18.02 6.12 -9.73
N VAL A 10 17.05 6.65 -10.47
CA VAL A 10 15.81 7.23 -9.93
C VAL A 10 14.61 6.69 -10.70
N SER A 11 13.44 6.66 -10.03
CA SER A 11 12.22 6.13 -10.64
C SER A 11 11.80 6.96 -11.86
N ASN A 12 11.09 6.32 -12.81
CA ASN A 12 10.58 6.99 -14.01
C ASN A 12 9.61 8.14 -13.70
N SER A 13 8.90 8.09 -12.57
CA SER A 13 8.04 9.18 -12.11
C SER A 13 8.86 10.41 -11.72
N VAL A 14 9.96 10.20 -11.00
CA VAL A 14 10.89 11.28 -10.61
C VAL A 14 11.58 11.87 -11.84
N LYS A 15 12.04 11.04 -12.80
CA LYS A 15 12.61 11.52 -14.07
C LYS A 15 11.65 12.43 -14.82
N ARG A 16 10.39 12.03 -14.93
CA ARG A 16 9.34 12.84 -15.59
C ARG A 16 9.11 14.18 -14.89
N GLN A 17 9.11 14.21 -13.57
CA GLN A 17 8.93 15.46 -12.83
C GLN A 17 10.12 16.41 -13.04
N ILE A 18 11.35 15.90 -13.03
CA ILE A 18 12.55 16.69 -13.31
C ILE A 18 12.49 17.28 -14.72
N ILE A 19 12.16 16.48 -15.74
CA ILE A 19 12.02 16.94 -17.12
C ILE A 19 10.97 18.07 -17.20
N ARG A 20 9.79 17.85 -16.61
CA ARG A 20 8.73 18.85 -16.61
C ARG A 20 9.13 20.16 -15.94
N SER A 21 9.85 20.10 -14.84
CA SER A 21 10.36 21.30 -14.16
C SER A 21 11.33 22.08 -15.05
N LEU A 22 12.19 21.39 -15.79
CA LEU A 22 13.13 22.01 -16.72
C LEU A 22 12.43 22.60 -17.94
N ASP A 23 11.37 21.97 -18.45
CA ASP A 23 10.55 22.51 -19.52
C ASP A 23 9.89 23.83 -19.09
N ILE A 24 9.31 23.86 -17.88
CA ILE A 24 8.73 25.07 -17.29
C ILE A 24 9.79 26.18 -17.16
N CYS A 25 10.98 25.87 -16.65
CA CYS A 25 12.07 26.84 -16.58
C CYS A 25 12.44 27.40 -17.97
N THR A 26 12.48 26.53 -18.97
CA THR A 26 12.77 26.92 -20.36
C THR A 26 11.71 27.85 -20.92
N ASP A 27 10.44 27.57 -20.65
CA ASP A 27 9.31 28.41 -21.10
C ASP A 27 9.31 29.77 -20.40
N VAL A 28 9.66 29.81 -19.10
CA VAL A 28 9.84 31.08 -18.38
C VAL A 28 10.97 31.90 -18.99
N VAL A 29 12.13 31.30 -19.29
CA VAL A 29 13.25 31.97 -19.95
C VAL A 29 12.83 32.55 -21.30
N LYS A 30 12.07 31.80 -22.12
CA LYS A 30 11.55 32.28 -23.38
C LYS A 30 10.60 33.46 -23.21
N ALA A 31 9.69 33.38 -22.24
CA ALA A 31 8.72 34.44 -21.96
C ALA A 31 9.38 35.72 -21.42
N MET A 32 10.39 35.56 -20.59
CA MET A 32 11.12 36.72 -20.01
C MET A 32 12.19 37.29 -20.93
N GLY A 33 12.61 36.58 -21.98
CA GLY A 33 13.68 36.98 -22.89
C GLY A 33 15.07 36.98 -22.28
N CYS A 34 15.27 36.52 -21.07
CA CYS A 34 16.55 36.45 -20.36
C CYS A 34 16.63 35.24 -19.46
N ALA A 35 17.86 34.78 -19.19
CA ALA A 35 18.09 33.72 -18.22
C ALA A 35 17.86 34.22 -16.78
N PRO A 36 17.34 33.40 -15.87
CA PRO A 36 17.17 33.75 -14.46
C PRO A 36 18.53 33.97 -13.80
N GLU A 37 18.65 35.02 -13.01
CA GLU A 37 19.85 35.30 -12.23
C GLU A 37 20.09 34.26 -11.13
N ARG A 38 18.98 33.73 -10.56
CA ARG A 38 18.98 32.69 -9.51
C ARG A 38 17.80 31.76 -9.69
N ILE A 39 18.03 30.48 -9.37
CA ILE A 39 17.00 29.45 -9.29
C ILE A 39 16.97 28.91 -7.86
N PHE A 40 15.83 29.02 -7.19
CA PHE A 40 15.61 28.43 -5.88
C PHE A 40 14.94 27.07 -6.04
N VAL A 41 15.58 26.03 -5.51
CA VAL A 41 15.00 24.68 -5.49
C VAL A 41 14.59 24.36 -4.07
N GLU A 42 13.27 24.32 -3.84
CA GLU A 42 12.72 23.87 -2.57
C GLU A 42 12.45 22.36 -2.64
N MET A 43 13.15 21.62 -1.80
CA MET A 43 12.90 20.19 -1.65
C MET A 43 12.08 19.96 -0.38
N ALA A 44 10.81 19.65 -0.53
CA ALA A 44 10.02 19.13 0.57
C ALA A 44 10.60 17.77 0.98
N ARG A 45 11.37 17.74 2.05
CA ARG A 45 11.64 16.50 2.77
C ARG A 45 10.39 16.21 3.56
N GLY A 46 9.59 15.24 3.11
CA GLY A 46 8.61 14.63 4.01
C GLY A 46 9.38 14.21 5.26
N ALA A 47 8.92 14.64 6.43
CA ALA A 47 9.48 14.21 7.71
C ALA A 47 9.12 12.73 7.96
N THR A 48 9.51 11.87 7.04
CA THR A 48 9.69 10.48 7.38
C THR A 48 11.02 10.45 8.08
N GLU A 49 11.02 10.32 9.40
CA GLU A 49 12.18 9.83 10.12
C GLU A 49 12.58 8.53 9.41
N SER A 50 13.43 8.63 8.41
CA SER A 50 14.08 7.47 7.85
C SER A 50 14.93 6.92 8.98
N GLN A 51 14.44 5.89 9.63
CA GLN A 51 15.25 5.08 10.54
C GLN A 51 16.39 4.52 9.68
N LYS A 52 17.45 5.32 9.54
CA LYS A 52 18.70 4.93 8.89
C LYS A 52 19.13 3.62 9.53
N GLY A 53 19.07 2.52 8.79
CA GLY A 53 19.68 1.26 9.16
C GLY A 53 18.74 0.15 9.63
N LYS A 54 17.44 0.34 9.81
CA LYS A 54 16.54 -0.80 10.02
C LYS A 54 16.18 -1.41 8.66
N ARG A 55 16.72 -2.60 8.41
CA ARG A 55 16.29 -3.44 7.29
C ARG A 55 14.79 -3.61 7.38
N THR A 56 14.05 -3.19 6.38
CA THR A 56 12.60 -3.41 6.33
C THR A 56 12.35 -4.92 6.44
N LYS A 57 11.59 -5.34 7.46
CA LYS A 57 11.25 -6.76 7.64
C LYS A 57 10.50 -7.24 6.41
N SER A 58 10.79 -8.47 5.96
CA SER A 58 9.99 -9.08 4.89
C SER A 58 8.53 -9.23 5.33
N ARG A 59 7.60 -9.28 4.37
CA ARG A 59 6.17 -9.48 4.67
C ARG A 59 5.94 -10.74 5.50
N LYS A 60 6.66 -11.84 5.21
CA LYS A 60 6.63 -13.05 6.02
C LYS A 60 7.01 -12.76 7.48
N GLN A 61 8.13 -12.06 7.70
CA GLN A 61 8.59 -11.76 9.06
C GLN A 61 7.61 -10.84 9.82
N GLN A 62 6.97 -9.91 9.13
CA GLN A 62 5.94 -9.05 9.72
C GLN A 62 4.75 -9.87 10.21
N LEU A 63 4.26 -10.82 9.39
CA LEU A 63 3.17 -11.70 9.76
C LEU A 63 3.57 -12.63 10.93
N LEU A 64 4.75 -13.25 10.88
CA LEU A 64 5.22 -14.10 11.97
C LEU A 64 5.32 -13.35 13.30
N ASP A 65 5.80 -12.10 13.27
CA ASP A 65 5.90 -11.28 14.49
C ASP A 65 4.50 -10.88 15.00
N LEU A 66 3.54 -10.64 14.09
CA LEU A 66 2.14 -10.36 14.43
C LEU A 66 1.48 -11.57 15.08
N TYR A 67 1.58 -12.74 14.45
CA TYR A 67 0.95 -13.98 14.95
C TYR A 67 1.47 -14.41 16.34
N LYS A 68 2.69 -14.05 16.72
CA LYS A 68 3.20 -14.26 18.09
C LYS A 68 2.45 -13.45 19.15
N GLN A 69 1.82 -12.36 18.75
CA GLN A 69 1.11 -11.44 19.65
C GLN A 69 -0.41 -11.68 19.64
N VAL A 70 -0.93 -12.22 18.55
CA VAL A 70 -2.37 -12.46 18.38
C VAL A 70 -2.78 -13.73 19.12
N LYS A 71 -3.78 -13.62 20.00
CA LYS A 71 -4.42 -14.74 20.68
C LYS A 71 -5.77 -14.99 20.06
N HIS A 72 -5.79 -15.59 18.88
CA HIS A 72 -7.00 -15.95 18.16
C HIS A 72 -6.98 -17.43 17.79
N GLU A 73 -8.14 -18.09 17.79
CA GLU A 73 -8.26 -19.54 17.55
C GLU A 73 -7.76 -19.97 16.17
N ASP A 74 -7.95 -19.12 15.14
CA ASP A 74 -7.51 -19.40 13.77
C ASP A 74 -6.00 -19.13 13.55
N ALA A 75 -5.35 -18.43 14.47
CA ALA A 75 -3.95 -18.02 14.31
C ALA A 75 -2.97 -19.20 14.21
N PRO A 76 -3.10 -20.31 15.00
CA PRO A 76 -2.17 -21.44 14.91
C PRO A 76 -2.18 -22.14 13.55
N GLU A 77 -3.35 -22.30 12.93
CA GLU A 77 -3.50 -22.97 11.63
C GLU A 77 -2.85 -22.13 10.52
N LEU A 78 -3.18 -20.86 10.46
CA LEU A 78 -2.61 -19.92 9.48
C LEU A 78 -1.10 -19.72 9.67
N LEU A 79 -0.62 -19.76 10.92
CA LEU A 79 0.81 -19.74 11.22
C LEU A 79 1.51 -20.98 10.65
N ALA A 80 0.94 -22.16 10.84
CA ALA A 80 1.49 -23.40 10.31
C ALA A 80 1.52 -23.39 8.76
N GLU A 81 0.49 -22.89 8.13
CA GLU A 81 0.47 -22.69 6.66
C GLU A 81 1.58 -21.74 6.20
N LEU A 82 1.75 -20.62 6.88
CA LEU A 82 2.75 -19.62 6.56
C LEU A 82 4.18 -20.16 6.71
N GLU A 83 4.41 -20.97 7.74
CA GLU A 83 5.68 -21.65 7.98
C GLU A 83 5.94 -22.74 6.93
N ALA A 84 4.92 -23.52 6.59
CA ALA A 84 5.00 -24.58 5.57
C ALA A 84 5.37 -24.05 4.16
N MET A 85 5.06 -22.79 3.85
CA MET A 85 5.48 -22.17 2.59
C MET A 85 7.00 -22.00 2.46
N GLY A 86 7.78 -22.12 3.53
CA GLY A 86 9.23 -22.00 3.50
C GLY A 86 9.72 -20.71 2.85
N ASP A 87 10.74 -20.83 1.99
CA ASP A 87 11.34 -19.69 1.28
C ASP A 87 10.43 -19.10 0.20
N ALA A 88 9.51 -19.90 -0.36
CA ALA A 88 8.55 -19.44 -1.35
C ALA A 88 7.55 -18.42 -0.79
N ALA A 89 7.38 -18.34 0.53
CA ALA A 89 6.47 -17.40 1.16
C ALA A 89 6.78 -15.94 0.78
N ASN A 90 8.05 -15.55 0.75
CA ASN A 90 8.44 -14.18 0.41
C ASN A 90 8.02 -13.79 -1.01
N SER A 91 8.10 -14.70 -1.99
CA SER A 91 7.65 -14.46 -3.35
C SER A 91 6.11 -14.41 -3.43
N ARG A 92 5.42 -15.36 -2.81
CA ARG A 92 3.95 -15.43 -2.83
C ARG A 92 3.30 -14.24 -2.11
N LEU A 93 3.86 -13.81 -1.00
CA LEU A 93 3.39 -12.65 -0.22
C LEU A 93 3.67 -11.30 -0.90
N GLN A 94 4.29 -11.25 -2.09
CA GLN A 94 4.31 -10.03 -2.92
C GLN A 94 2.90 -9.69 -3.43
N SER A 95 2.00 -10.66 -3.53
CA SER A 95 0.58 -10.40 -3.77
C SER A 95 -0.04 -9.70 -2.56
N ASP A 96 -0.57 -8.49 -2.77
CA ASP A 96 -1.24 -7.73 -1.73
C ASP A 96 -2.47 -8.45 -1.19
N LYS A 97 -3.26 -9.13 -2.06
CA LYS A 97 -4.42 -9.92 -1.63
C LYS A 97 -4.01 -11.04 -0.68
N LEU A 98 -2.94 -11.78 -0.99
CA LEU A 98 -2.46 -12.86 -0.14
C LEU A 98 -1.88 -12.34 1.17
N PHE A 99 -1.17 -11.23 1.13
CA PHE A 99 -0.64 -10.60 2.34
C PHE A 99 -1.76 -10.14 3.28
N LEU A 100 -2.78 -9.47 2.73
CA LEU A 100 -3.96 -9.03 3.48
C LEU A 100 -4.79 -10.22 4.01
N TYR A 101 -4.90 -11.31 3.24
CA TYR A 101 -5.53 -12.54 3.70
C TYR A 101 -4.93 -13.02 5.04
N TYR A 102 -3.61 -13.16 5.10
CA TYR A 102 -2.95 -13.54 6.35
C TYR A 102 -3.02 -12.46 7.41
N LEU A 103 -2.93 -11.19 7.04
CA LEU A 103 -3.02 -10.08 7.99
C LEU A 103 -4.38 -10.03 8.70
N GLN A 104 -5.45 -10.45 8.01
CA GLN A 104 -6.84 -10.45 8.47
C GLN A 104 -7.31 -11.83 8.99
N LEU A 105 -6.39 -12.75 9.31
CA LEU A 105 -6.74 -14.09 9.79
C LEU A 105 -7.67 -14.87 8.85
N GLY A 106 -7.50 -14.71 7.54
CA GLY A 106 -8.30 -15.41 6.53
C GLY A 106 -9.75 -14.94 6.41
N LYS A 107 -10.11 -13.77 6.97
CA LYS A 107 -11.49 -13.27 7.02
C LYS A 107 -11.66 -11.97 6.25
N CYS A 108 -12.85 -11.79 5.67
CA CYS A 108 -13.26 -10.53 5.06
C CYS A 108 -13.35 -9.43 6.14
N ALA A 109 -12.67 -8.29 5.93
CA ALA A 109 -12.63 -7.23 6.92
C ALA A 109 -14.03 -6.65 7.24
N TYR A 110 -14.97 -6.68 6.28
CA TYR A 110 -16.27 -6.05 6.46
C TYR A 110 -17.36 -6.98 6.95
N THR A 111 -17.26 -8.29 6.69
CA THR A 111 -18.29 -9.26 7.08
C THR A 111 -17.83 -10.27 8.11
N GLY A 112 -16.53 -10.39 8.34
CA GLY A 112 -15.97 -11.45 9.19
C GLY A 112 -16.08 -12.86 8.60
N GLN A 113 -16.61 -13.00 7.39
CA GLN A 113 -16.74 -14.31 6.72
C GLN A 113 -15.38 -14.83 6.29
N ALA A 114 -15.18 -16.15 6.37
CA ALA A 114 -13.97 -16.79 5.88
C ALA A 114 -13.79 -16.57 4.38
N ILE A 115 -12.57 -16.24 3.97
CA ILE A 115 -12.19 -16.05 2.58
C ILE A 115 -11.74 -17.38 1.98
N ASP A 116 -12.34 -17.76 0.85
CA ASP A 116 -11.89 -18.91 0.08
C ASP A 116 -10.58 -18.58 -0.68
N LEU A 117 -9.49 -19.19 -0.22
CA LEU A 117 -8.16 -18.98 -0.78
C LEU A 117 -8.09 -19.38 -2.27
N SER A 118 -8.90 -20.36 -2.69
CA SER A 118 -8.95 -20.81 -4.10
C SER A 118 -9.50 -19.72 -5.03
N GLN A 119 -10.35 -18.85 -4.49
CA GLN A 119 -10.98 -17.74 -5.21
C GLN A 119 -10.31 -16.38 -4.97
N LEU A 120 -9.23 -16.33 -4.21
CA LEU A 120 -8.58 -15.08 -3.80
C LEU A 120 -8.20 -14.17 -4.98
N LEU A 121 -7.77 -14.75 -6.09
CA LEU A 121 -7.39 -14.01 -7.29
C LEU A 121 -8.54 -13.77 -8.27
N SER A 122 -9.73 -14.29 -7.96
CA SER A 122 -10.93 -14.03 -8.76
C SER A 122 -11.48 -12.62 -8.50
N LYS A 123 -12.62 -12.30 -9.14
CA LYS A 123 -13.34 -11.04 -8.92
C LYS A 123 -14.23 -11.06 -7.66
N THR A 124 -14.21 -12.14 -6.88
CA THR A 124 -15.03 -12.28 -5.67
C THR A 124 -14.52 -11.38 -4.54
N TYR A 125 -13.22 -11.15 -4.48
CA TYR A 125 -12.59 -10.35 -3.46
C TYR A 125 -11.83 -9.18 -4.06
N ASP A 126 -11.94 -8.01 -3.41
CA ASP A 126 -11.25 -6.78 -3.77
C ASP A 126 -10.39 -6.26 -2.61
N ILE A 127 -9.42 -5.43 -2.96
CA ILE A 127 -8.70 -4.60 -1.99
C ILE A 127 -9.39 -3.25 -1.96
N ASP A 128 -9.93 -2.90 -0.80
CA ASP A 128 -10.55 -1.60 -0.58
C ASP A 128 -9.66 -0.68 0.25
N HIS A 129 -9.82 0.63 0.05
CA HIS A 129 -9.26 1.67 0.89
C HIS A 129 -10.28 2.07 1.95
N ILE A 130 -9.97 1.83 3.23
CA ILE A 130 -10.83 2.21 4.36
C ILE A 130 -11.18 3.70 4.28
N TYR A 131 -10.15 4.54 4.11
CA TYR A 131 -10.29 5.95 3.75
C TYR A 131 -10.22 6.07 2.23
N PRO A 132 -11.29 6.51 1.56
CA PRO A 132 -11.31 6.62 0.10
C PRO A 132 -10.17 7.46 -0.44
N GLN A 133 -9.54 6.99 -1.51
CA GLN A 133 -8.44 7.72 -2.18
C GLN A 133 -8.86 9.11 -2.69
N SER A 134 -10.15 9.32 -2.94
CA SER A 134 -10.71 10.62 -3.30
C SER A 134 -10.56 11.66 -2.17
N LYS A 135 -10.41 11.21 -0.92
CA LYS A 135 -10.32 12.06 0.28
C LYS A 135 -8.93 12.09 0.90
N VAL A 136 -8.20 10.97 0.86
CA VAL A 136 -6.88 10.84 1.49
C VAL A 136 -5.95 10.07 0.56
N GLN A 137 -4.78 10.63 0.29
CA GLN A 137 -3.74 9.96 -0.51
C GLN A 137 -2.88 9.03 0.34
N ASP A 138 -3.51 8.09 1.04
CA ASP A 138 -2.80 7.04 1.77
C ASP A 138 -3.00 5.69 1.06
N ASP A 139 -1.94 5.19 0.44
CA ASP A 139 -1.91 3.89 -0.25
C ASP A 139 -1.20 2.81 0.59
N SER A 140 -1.01 3.06 1.89
CA SER A 140 -0.36 2.13 2.79
C SER A 140 -1.18 0.86 2.99
N ILE A 141 -0.57 -0.28 2.71
CA ILE A 141 -1.22 -1.60 2.86
C ILE A 141 -1.56 -1.93 4.31
N LEU A 142 -0.78 -1.43 5.27
CA LEU A 142 -1.00 -1.70 6.69
C LEU A 142 -1.98 -0.73 7.35
N ASN A 143 -2.10 0.49 6.81
CA ASN A 143 -2.90 1.53 7.46
C ASN A 143 -4.28 1.70 6.80
N ASN A 144 -4.36 1.54 5.48
CA ASN A 144 -5.54 1.96 4.74
C ASN A 144 -6.11 0.91 3.78
N LYS A 145 -5.49 -0.26 3.62
CA LYS A 145 -6.00 -1.31 2.72
C LYS A 145 -6.53 -2.50 3.49
N VAL A 146 -7.66 -3.03 3.01
CA VAL A 146 -8.27 -4.25 3.51
C VAL A 146 -8.71 -5.15 2.36
N LEU A 147 -8.76 -6.45 2.63
CA LEU A 147 -9.32 -7.44 1.74
C LEU A 147 -10.78 -7.69 2.11
N CYS A 148 -11.67 -7.54 1.16
CA CYS A 148 -13.11 -7.69 1.38
C CYS A 148 -13.82 -8.33 0.19
N LEU A 149 -15.08 -8.71 0.38
CA LEU A 149 -15.96 -9.10 -0.71
C LEU A 149 -16.18 -7.90 -1.65
N SER A 150 -16.16 -8.14 -2.97
CA SER A 150 -16.39 -7.10 -3.98
C SER A 150 -17.78 -6.46 -3.86
N THR A 151 -18.78 -7.21 -3.38
CA THR A 151 -20.12 -6.69 -3.09
C THR A 151 -20.08 -5.63 -2.01
N GLU A 152 -19.39 -5.90 -0.90
CA GLU A 152 -19.26 -4.97 0.22
C GLU A 152 -18.45 -3.72 -0.16
N ASN A 153 -17.41 -3.91 -0.97
CA ASN A 153 -16.67 -2.80 -1.53
C ASN A 153 -17.54 -1.89 -2.39
N GLY A 154 -18.35 -2.48 -3.26
CA GLY A 154 -19.30 -1.75 -4.11
C GLY A 154 -20.37 -0.99 -3.30
N GLU A 155 -20.89 -1.58 -2.23
CA GLU A 155 -21.87 -0.95 -1.36
C GLU A 155 -21.27 0.17 -0.51
N LYS A 156 -20.02 0.02 -0.06
CA LYS A 156 -19.31 1.06 0.68
C LYS A 156 -19.03 2.27 -0.21
N GLY A 157 -18.57 2.05 -1.43
CA GLY A 157 -18.14 3.13 -2.33
C GLY A 157 -17.16 4.12 -1.66
N ASP A 158 -17.35 5.41 -1.90
CA ASP A 158 -16.54 6.49 -1.33
C ASP A 158 -17.04 7.01 0.03
N HIS A 159 -17.84 6.22 0.75
CA HIS A 159 -18.36 6.63 2.05
C HIS A 159 -17.32 6.47 3.16
N PHE A 160 -17.23 7.51 3.99
CA PHE A 160 -16.47 7.50 5.24
C PHE A 160 -17.12 8.48 6.24
N PRO A 161 -17.24 8.12 7.50
CA PRO A 161 -16.79 6.88 8.16
C PRO A 161 -17.51 5.64 7.66
N ILE A 162 -16.87 4.48 7.86
CA ILE A 162 -17.47 3.17 7.56
C ILE A 162 -18.82 3.07 8.26
N LYS A 163 -19.83 2.50 7.60
CA LYS A 163 -21.16 2.30 8.15
C LYS A 163 -21.10 1.60 9.51
N HIS A 164 -22.01 1.96 10.41
CA HIS A 164 -22.02 1.45 11.79
C HIS A 164 -22.12 -0.08 11.84
N GLU A 165 -22.93 -0.67 10.97
CA GLU A 165 -23.15 -2.11 10.87
C GLU A 165 -21.83 -2.85 10.54
N ILE A 166 -21.03 -2.31 9.61
CA ILE A 166 -19.71 -2.86 9.26
C ILE A 166 -18.75 -2.74 10.45
N ARG A 167 -18.76 -1.59 11.12
CA ARG A 167 -17.89 -1.36 12.30
C ARG A 167 -18.20 -2.33 13.44
N GLU A 168 -19.45 -2.67 13.66
CA GLU A 168 -19.84 -3.65 14.67
C GLU A 168 -19.33 -5.05 14.30
N GLN A 169 -19.39 -5.42 13.03
CA GLN A 169 -18.88 -6.70 12.54
C GLN A 169 -17.34 -6.80 12.62
N MET A 170 -16.63 -5.68 12.51
CA MET A 170 -15.16 -5.63 12.62
C MET A 170 -14.64 -5.70 14.06
N GLN A 171 -15.48 -5.46 15.07
CA GLN A 171 -15.05 -5.42 16.49
C GLN A 171 -14.44 -6.73 17.04
N PRO A 172 -14.75 -7.93 16.53
CA PRO A 172 -14.11 -9.17 16.96
C PRO A 172 -12.67 -9.37 16.50
N PHE A 173 -12.15 -8.48 15.66
CA PHE A 173 -10.79 -8.55 15.09
C PHE A 173 -9.81 -7.56 15.82
#